data_937e240bea108f04c8ca32de924c7924
#
_entry.id   937e240bea108f04c8ca32de924c7924
#
_cell.length_a   1.000
_cell.length_b   1.000
_cell.length_c   1.000
_cell.angle_alpha   90.00
_cell.angle_beta   90.00
_cell.angle_gamma   90.00
#
_symmetry.space_group_name_H-M   'P 1'
#
loop_
_entity.id
_entity.type
_entity.pdbx_description
1 polymer ?
#
loop_
_entity_poly.entity_id
_entity_poly.type
_entity_poly.pdbx_seq_one_letter_code
_entity_poly.pdbx_strand_id
1 'polypeptide(L)'
;RDREGAAKELEETRAREAAEKAEADAAAAERAARYRAAMLERLPVEPAVDADGGCVPCRFQLPDGRTVTRRFAPTDPLDAVFDYVRSAGGAGEGESFRLVTRWPRTVTEFSDGATVQSAGVKPGDTLFVEKLNGGETA
;
A
#
# COMPACT_ATOMS: atom_id res chain seq x y z
N ARG A 1 45.87 19.71 -19.35
CA ARG A 1 44.85 19.73 -20.40
C ARG A 1 43.94 18.54 -20.31
N ASP A 2 44.52 17.35 -20.36
CA ASP A 2 43.70 16.13 -20.34
C ASP A 2 42.94 15.99 -19.04
N ARG A 3 43.50 16.47 -17.94
CA ARG A 3 42.81 16.43 -16.64
C ARG A 3 41.61 17.34 -16.61
N GLU A 4 41.73 18.53 -17.19
CA GLU A 4 40.60 19.47 -17.24
C GLU A 4 39.48 18.94 -18.12
N GLY A 5 39.84 18.37 -19.26
CA GLY A 5 38.84 17.76 -20.13
C GLY A 5 38.17 16.58 -19.52
N ALA A 6 38.91 15.68 -18.87
CA ALA A 6 38.34 14.50 -18.21
C ALA A 6 37.47 14.89 -17.05
N ALA A 7 37.86 15.88 -16.24
CA ALA A 7 37.05 16.34 -15.12
C ALA A 7 35.74 16.97 -15.58
N LYS A 8 35.80 17.73 -16.68
CA LYS A 8 34.62 18.36 -17.25
C LYS A 8 33.64 17.31 -17.81
N GLU A 9 34.17 16.33 -18.53
CA GLU A 9 33.37 15.25 -19.07
C GLU A 9 32.71 14.44 -17.96
N LEU A 10 33.42 14.19 -16.88
CA LEU A 10 32.90 13.47 -15.74
C LEU A 10 31.76 14.26 -15.04
N GLU A 11 31.95 15.57 -14.90
CA GLU A 11 30.94 16.46 -14.34
C GLU A 11 29.69 16.47 -15.20
N GLU A 12 29.84 16.58 -16.51
CA GLU A 12 28.71 16.55 -17.44
C GLU A 12 27.98 15.23 -17.41
N THR A 13 28.73 14.13 -17.31
CA THR A 13 28.14 12.81 -17.20
C THR A 13 27.35 12.65 -15.90
N ARG A 14 27.93 13.11 -14.80
CA ARG A 14 27.23 13.06 -13.49
C ARG A 14 25.98 13.91 -13.48
N ALA A 15 26.06 15.11 -14.08
CA ALA A 15 24.89 15.98 -14.15
C ALA A 15 23.77 15.35 -14.98
N ARG A 16 24.14 14.72 -16.09
CA ARG A 16 23.17 14.03 -16.95
C ARG A 16 22.55 12.83 -16.25
N GLU A 17 23.37 12.03 -15.59
CA GLU A 17 22.88 10.87 -14.85
C GLU A 17 21.97 11.29 -13.70
N ALA A 18 22.31 12.37 -13.00
CA ALA A 18 21.47 12.90 -11.93
C ALA A 18 20.13 13.41 -12.47
N ALA A 19 20.15 14.07 -13.63
CA ALA A 19 18.94 14.55 -14.26
C ALA A 19 18.05 13.40 -14.72
N GLU A 20 18.65 12.37 -15.32
CA GLU A 20 17.92 11.18 -15.75
C GLU A 20 17.30 10.46 -14.56
N LYS A 21 18.04 10.35 -13.47
CA LYS A 21 17.54 9.74 -12.24
C LYS A 21 16.40 10.55 -11.65
N ALA A 22 16.53 11.87 -11.60
CA ALA A 22 15.48 12.73 -11.09
C ALA A 22 14.20 12.62 -11.92
N GLU A 23 14.35 12.54 -13.25
CA GLU A 23 13.21 12.32 -14.14
C GLU A 23 12.55 10.97 -13.91
N ALA A 24 13.36 9.92 -13.79
CA ALA A 24 12.86 8.58 -13.53
C ALA A 24 12.16 8.49 -12.17
N ASP A 25 12.74 9.12 -11.15
CA ASP A 25 12.14 9.17 -9.81
C ASP A 25 10.81 9.94 -9.82
N ALA A 26 10.76 11.05 -10.54
CA ALA A 26 9.54 11.83 -10.67
C ALA A 26 8.44 11.05 -11.39
N ALA A 27 8.81 10.35 -12.47
CA ALA A 27 7.86 9.52 -13.21
C ALA A 27 7.35 8.36 -12.35
N ALA A 28 8.22 7.74 -11.59
CA ALA A 28 7.84 6.65 -10.68
C ALA A 28 6.92 7.16 -9.57
N ALA A 29 7.21 8.33 -9.02
CA ALA A 29 6.37 8.95 -7.98
C ALA A 29 4.98 9.29 -8.53
N GLU A 30 4.93 9.79 -9.76
CA GLU A 30 3.66 10.09 -10.42
C GLU A 30 2.83 8.84 -10.67
N ARG A 31 3.46 7.77 -11.15
CA ARG A 31 2.78 6.50 -11.35
C ARG A 31 2.25 5.93 -10.03
N ALA A 32 3.05 6.01 -8.98
CA ALA A 32 2.63 5.55 -7.66
C ALA A 32 1.45 6.36 -7.14
N ALA A 33 1.46 7.68 -7.35
CA ALA A 33 0.35 8.54 -6.94
C ALA A 33 -0.93 8.20 -7.71
N ARG A 34 -0.82 7.97 -9.00
CA ARG A 34 -1.96 7.56 -9.83
C ARG A 34 -2.51 6.21 -9.41
N TYR A 35 -1.62 5.28 -9.10
CA TYR A 35 -2.02 3.96 -8.63
C TYR A 35 -2.80 4.07 -7.31
N ARG A 36 -2.29 4.84 -6.36
CA ARG A 36 -2.98 5.04 -5.08
C ARG A 36 -4.33 5.70 -5.27
N ALA A 37 -4.42 6.69 -6.15
CA ALA A 37 -5.69 7.35 -6.46
C ALA A 37 -6.69 6.39 -7.10
N ALA A 38 -6.22 5.54 -8.01
CA ALA A 38 -7.07 4.53 -8.65
C ALA A 38 -7.59 3.52 -7.62
N MET A 39 -6.75 3.10 -6.68
CA MET A 39 -7.18 2.19 -5.62
C MET A 39 -8.21 2.86 -4.72
N LEU A 40 -8.03 4.14 -4.41
CA LEU A 40 -8.98 4.88 -3.59
C LEU A 40 -10.34 5.01 -4.26
N GLU A 41 -10.36 5.22 -5.58
CA GLU A 41 -11.61 5.31 -6.34
C GLU A 41 -12.39 4.00 -6.37
N ARG A 42 -11.72 2.88 -6.24
CA ARG A 42 -12.36 1.57 -6.23
C ARG A 42 -13.04 1.25 -4.91
N LEU A 43 -12.76 2.03 -3.87
CA LEU A 43 -13.31 1.75 -2.56
C LEU A 43 -14.79 2.08 -2.49
N PRO A 44 -15.60 1.24 -1.81
CA PRO A 44 -16.96 1.61 -1.50
C PRO A 44 -17.00 2.79 -0.54
N VAL A 45 -18.16 3.42 -0.44
CA VAL A 45 -18.35 4.52 0.49
C VAL A 45 -18.08 4.04 1.92
N GLU A 46 -17.32 4.82 2.68
CA GLU A 46 -17.04 4.49 4.07
C GLU A 46 -18.34 4.58 4.87
N PRO A 47 -18.74 3.51 5.58
CA PRO A 47 -19.98 3.55 6.34
C PRO A 47 -19.88 4.49 7.53
N ALA A 48 -21.02 5.06 7.94
CA ALA A 48 -21.11 5.84 9.15
C ALA A 48 -20.93 4.95 10.37
N VAL A 49 -20.53 5.53 11.49
CA VAL A 49 -20.34 4.78 12.74
C VAL A 49 -21.64 4.06 13.16
N ASP A 50 -22.77 4.68 12.89
CA ASP A 50 -24.10 4.15 13.21
C ASP A 50 -24.84 3.60 12.00
N ALA A 51 -24.11 3.19 10.96
CA ALA A 51 -24.73 2.67 9.75
C ALA A 51 -25.58 1.45 10.02
N ASP A 52 -26.69 1.33 9.29
CA ASP A 52 -27.53 0.14 9.31
C ASP A 52 -26.71 -1.06 8.83
N GLY A 53 -26.77 -2.17 9.54
CA GLY A 53 -25.94 -3.33 9.24
C GLY A 53 -24.59 -3.31 9.95
N GLY A 54 -24.26 -2.20 10.63
CA GLY A 54 -23.04 -2.07 11.39
C GLY A 54 -21.86 -1.57 10.58
N CYS A 55 -20.78 -1.26 11.28
CA CYS A 55 -19.52 -0.93 10.65
C CYS A 55 -18.39 -1.64 11.39
N VAL A 56 -17.30 -1.89 10.66
CA VAL A 56 -16.12 -2.55 11.20
C VAL A 56 -14.97 -1.56 11.10
N PRO A 57 -14.68 -0.81 12.18
CA PRO A 57 -13.50 0.08 12.16
C PRO A 57 -12.24 -0.76 12.24
N CYS A 58 -11.34 -0.51 11.33
CA CYS A 58 -10.07 -1.23 11.25
C CYS A 58 -8.91 -0.26 11.32
N ARG A 59 -7.87 -0.67 12.01
CA ARG A 59 -6.62 0.08 12.09
C ARG A 59 -5.56 -0.70 11.36
N PHE A 60 -4.80 -0.02 10.51
CA PHE A 60 -3.75 -0.67 9.73
C PHE A 60 -2.42 -0.04 10.09
N GLN A 61 -1.46 -0.87 10.46
CA GLN A 61 -0.09 -0.41 10.65
C GLN A 61 0.68 -0.74 9.38
N LEU A 62 1.15 0.30 8.71
CA LEU A 62 1.86 0.17 7.44
C LEU A 62 3.32 -0.20 7.67
N PRO A 63 4.00 -0.77 6.65
CA PRO A 63 5.41 -1.15 6.80
C PRO A 63 6.34 0.01 7.13
N ASP A 64 5.96 1.24 6.81
CA ASP A 64 6.76 2.43 7.11
C ASP A 64 6.51 2.98 8.52
N GLY A 65 5.68 2.31 9.31
CA GLY A 65 5.39 2.70 10.68
C GLY A 65 4.16 3.59 10.85
N ARG A 66 3.56 4.06 9.76
CA ARG A 66 2.34 4.87 9.85
C ARG A 66 1.15 4.00 10.22
N THR A 67 0.21 4.58 10.92
CA THR A 67 -1.05 3.91 11.24
C THR A 67 -2.19 4.67 10.58
N VAL A 68 -3.05 3.95 9.87
CA VAL A 68 -4.24 4.52 9.24
C VAL A 68 -5.47 3.77 9.73
N THR A 69 -6.61 4.43 9.74
CA THR A 69 -7.85 3.86 10.23
C THR A 69 -8.97 4.12 9.22
N ARG A 70 -9.81 3.12 9.00
CA ARG A 70 -10.98 3.26 8.14
C ARG A 70 -12.07 2.31 8.61
N ARG A 71 -13.32 2.71 8.42
CA ARG A 71 -14.46 1.85 8.67
C ARG A 71 -14.85 1.13 7.39
N PHE A 72 -15.25 -0.13 7.54
CA PHE A 72 -15.75 -0.95 6.44
C PHE A 72 -17.10 -1.52 6.84
N ALA A 73 -17.96 -1.82 5.86
CA ALA A 73 -19.16 -2.57 6.12
C ALA A 73 -18.81 -4.06 6.22
N PRO A 74 -19.49 -4.83 7.08
CA PRO A 74 -19.21 -6.27 7.17
C PRO A 74 -19.36 -7.01 5.84
N THR A 75 -20.21 -6.50 4.97
CA THR A 75 -20.47 -7.08 3.66
C THR A 75 -19.54 -6.58 2.57
N ASP A 76 -18.69 -5.62 2.88
CA ASP A 76 -17.71 -5.12 1.90
C ASP A 76 -16.78 -6.25 1.48
N PRO A 77 -16.40 -6.31 0.20
CA PRO A 77 -15.46 -7.33 -0.23
C PRO A 77 -14.09 -7.12 0.41
N LEU A 78 -13.37 -8.20 0.63
CA LEU A 78 -12.03 -8.14 1.18
C LEU A 78 -11.10 -7.32 0.27
N ASP A 79 -11.40 -7.29 -1.03
CA ASP A 79 -10.72 -6.44 -1.99
C ASP A 79 -10.65 -4.99 -1.52
N ALA A 80 -11.74 -4.50 -0.93
CA ALA A 80 -11.80 -3.11 -0.46
C ALA A 80 -10.76 -2.85 0.63
N VAL A 81 -10.57 -3.80 1.53
CA VAL A 81 -9.57 -3.69 2.60
C VAL A 81 -8.17 -3.61 1.99
N PHE A 82 -7.87 -4.48 1.06
CA PHE A 82 -6.57 -4.51 0.40
C PHE A 82 -6.34 -3.26 -0.46
N ASP A 83 -7.37 -2.83 -1.19
CA ASP A 83 -7.30 -1.61 -2.00
C ASP A 83 -7.04 -0.38 -1.12
N TYR A 84 -7.67 -0.33 0.05
CA TYR A 84 -7.43 0.77 0.98
C TYR A 84 -5.98 0.81 1.45
N VAL A 85 -5.41 -0.33 1.80
CA VAL A 85 -4.01 -0.41 2.21
C VAL A 85 -3.10 0.10 1.08
N ARG A 86 -3.38 -0.30 -0.15
CA ARG A 86 -2.61 0.17 -1.31
C ARG A 86 -2.78 1.67 -1.53
N SER A 87 -4.00 2.18 -1.38
CA SER A 87 -4.27 3.61 -1.52
C SER A 87 -3.55 4.43 -0.45
N ALA A 88 -3.34 3.86 0.72
CA ALA A 88 -2.63 4.50 1.82
C ALA A 88 -1.11 4.40 1.69
N GLY A 89 -0.62 3.68 0.68
CA GLY A 89 0.82 3.52 0.47
C GLY A 89 1.42 2.30 1.16
N GLY A 90 0.60 1.37 1.63
CA GLY A 90 1.08 0.15 2.28
C GLY A 90 1.75 -0.84 1.34
N ALA A 91 1.37 -0.81 0.06
CA ALA A 91 1.98 -1.63 -0.96
C ALA A 91 1.85 -0.92 -2.30
N GLY A 92 2.82 -1.10 -3.16
CA GLY A 92 2.81 -0.53 -4.51
C GLY A 92 2.17 -1.46 -5.51
N GLU A 93 2.09 -0.99 -6.74
CA GLU A 93 1.59 -1.79 -7.85
C GLU A 93 2.47 -3.02 -8.04
N GLY A 94 1.84 -4.18 -8.14
CA GLY A 94 2.55 -5.43 -8.31
C GLY A 94 3.13 -6.03 -7.02
N GLU A 95 3.08 -5.31 -5.92
CA GLU A 95 3.51 -5.84 -4.64
C GLU A 95 2.38 -6.64 -3.98
N SER A 96 2.74 -7.73 -3.35
CA SER A 96 1.80 -8.55 -2.58
C SER A 96 2.02 -8.34 -1.11
N PHE A 97 0.96 -8.46 -0.33
CA PHE A 97 1.03 -8.35 1.10
C PHE A 97 -0.08 -9.15 1.75
N ARG A 98 0.04 -9.36 3.04
CA ARG A 98 -1.01 -9.97 3.87
C ARG A 98 -1.23 -9.13 5.11
N LEU A 99 -2.33 -9.37 5.77
CA LEU A 99 -2.70 -8.66 6.99
C LEU A 99 -2.57 -9.63 8.17
N VAL A 100 -1.96 -9.18 9.24
CA VAL A 100 -1.67 -10.01 10.39
C VAL A 100 -2.17 -9.33 11.65
N THR A 101 -2.91 -10.07 12.48
CA THR A 101 -3.22 -9.63 13.84
C THR A 101 -2.26 -10.32 14.79
N ARG A 102 -2.04 -9.75 15.98
CA ARG A 102 -1.04 -10.29 16.91
C ARG A 102 -1.62 -11.12 18.05
N TRP A 103 -2.82 -10.80 18.48
CA TRP A 103 -3.38 -11.44 19.68
C TRP A 103 -4.84 -11.85 19.48
N PRO A 104 -5.10 -13.11 19.10
CA PRO A 104 -4.12 -14.11 18.66
C PRO A 104 -3.55 -13.76 17.29
N ARG A 105 -2.40 -14.34 16.99
CA ARG A 105 -1.81 -14.13 15.67
C ARG A 105 -2.67 -14.81 14.60
N THR A 106 -3.24 -14.01 13.73
CA THR A 106 -4.06 -14.49 12.63
C THR A 106 -3.58 -13.84 11.35
N VAL A 107 -3.41 -14.63 10.31
CA VAL A 107 -2.97 -14.14 9.00
C VAL A 107 -4.19 -14.09 8.09
N THR A 108 -4.42 -12.94 7.48
CA THR A 108 -5.47 -12.75 6.49
C THR A 108 -4.82 -12.49 5.15
N GLU A 109 -4.97 -13.45 4.25
CA GLU A 109 -4.47 -13.32 2.88
C GLU A 109 -5.62 -12.92 1.98
N PHE A 110 -5.28 -12.30 0.85
CA PHE A 110 -6.28 -11.95 -0.15
C PHE A 110 -6.99 -13.22 -0.64
N SER A 111 -8.29 -13.14 -0.71
CA SER A 111 -9.11 -14.25 -1.17
C SER A 111 -10.29 -13.71 -1.97
N ASP A 112 -10.46 -14.19 -3.19
CA ASP A 112 -11.57 -13.80 -4.05
C ASP A 112 -12.90 -14.23 -3.43
N GLY A 113 -13.86 -13.34 -3.47
CA GLY A 113 -15.20 -13.62 -2.94
C GLY A 113 -15.32 -13.53 -1.44
N ALA A 114 -14.23 -13.30 -0.73
CA ALA A 114 -14.29 -13.09 0.72
C ALA A 114 -14.79 -11.68 1.02
N THR A 115 -15.46 -11.54 2.16
CA THR A 115 -15.89 -10.24 2.69
C THR A 115 -15.13 -9.93 3.97
N VAL A 116 -15.24 -8.70 4.43
CA VAL A 116 -14.65 -8.29 5.70
C VAL A 116 -15.10 -9.23 6.81
N GLN A 117 -16.40 -9.53 6.85
CA GLN A 117 -16.99 -10.43 7.85
C GLN A 117 -16.49 -11.87 7.69
N SER A 118 -16.47 -12.39 6.46
CA SER A 118 -16.06 -13.78 6.24
C SER A 118 -14.58 -14.00 6.48
N ALA A 119 -13.77 -12.95 6.32
CA ALA A 119 -12.35 -13.02 6.60
C ALA A 119 -12.02 -13.00 8.10
N GLY A 120 -13.01 -12.76 8.94
CA GLY A 120 -12.82 -12.74 10.38
C GLY A 120 -12.30 -11.41 10.92
N VAL A 121 -12.34 -10.35 10.14
CA VAL A 121 -11.95 -9.01 10.60
C VAL A 121 -12.99 -8.52 11.60
N LYS A 122 -12.53 -8.13 12.77
CA LYS A 122 -13.40 -7.68 13.86
C LYS A 122 -13.27 -6.18 14.08
N PRO A 123 -14.34 -5.52 14.59
CA PRO A 123 -14.25 -4.10 14.92
C PRO A 123 -13.12 -3.83 15.92
N GLY A 124 -12.34 -2.81 15.63
CA GLY A 124 -11.24 -2.41 16.50
C GLY A 124 -9.95 -3.19 16.34
N ASP A 125 -9.92 -4.18 15.45
CA ASP A 125 -8.70 -4.92 15.19
C ASP A 125 -7.61 -4.02 14.61
N THR A 126 -6.38 -4.28 15.05
CA THR A 126 -5.21 -3.67 14.42
C THR A 126 -4.59 -4.71 13.49
N LEU A 127 -4.54 -4.36 12.22
CA LEU A 127 -4.01 -5.22 11.18
C LEU A 127 -2.63 -4.70 10.76
N PHE A 128 -1.63 -5.56 10.85
CA PHE A 128 -0.27 -5.22 10.43
C PHE A 128 -0.09 -5.63 8.99
N VAL A 129 0.35 -4.69 8.17
CA VAL A 129 0.62 -4.96 6.76
C VAL A 129 1.98 -5.61 6.66
N GLU A 130 2.01 -6.84 6.18
CA GLU A 130 3.24 -7.60 6.01
C GLU A 130 3.45 -7.85 4.53
N LYS A 131 4.46 -7.22 3.96
CA LYS A 131 4.75 -7.38 2.54
C LYS A 131 5.30 -8.77 2.25
N LEU A 132 4.83 -9.35 1.17
CA LEU A 132 5.31 -10.63 0.68
C LEU A 132 6.28 -10.36 -0.45
N ASN A 133 7.53 -10.75 -0.27
CA ASN A 133 8.52 -10.61 -1.31
C ASN A 133 8.46 -11.83 -2.21
N GLY A 134 8.01 -11.64 -3.44
CA GLY A 134 7.76 -12.74 -4.35
C GLY A 134 8.95 -13.62 -4.64
N GLY A 135 10.16 -13.13 -4.43
CA GLY A 135 11.37 -13.90 -4.65
C GLY A 135 11.89 -14.62 -3.43
N GLU A 136 11.33 -14.36 -2.27
CA GLU A 136 11.88 -14.86 -1.00
C GLU A 136 11.07 -15.95 -0.33
N THR A 137 10.16 -16.49 -1.02
CA THR A 137 9.33 -17.55 -0.48
C THR A 137 10.07 -18.86 -0.34
N ALA A 138 11.28 -18.80 -0.46
CA ALA A 138 12.04 -20.03 -0.31
C ALA A 138 11.77 -20.67 1.03
#